data_d085f64f18b7cf5d0de151c683d8ffac
#
_entry.id   d085f64f18b7cf5d0de151c683d8ffac
#
_cell.length_a   1.000
_cell.length_b   1.000
_cell.length_c   1.000
_cell.angle_alpha   90.00
_cell.angle_beta   90.00
_cell.angle_gamma   90.00
#
_symmetry.space_group_name_H-M   'P 1'
#
loop_
_entity.id
_entity.type
_entity.pdbx_description
1 polymer ?
#
loop_
_entity_poly.entity_id
_entity_poly.type
_entity_poly.pdbx_seq_one_letter_code
_entity_poly.pdbx_strand_id
1 'polypeptide(L)'
;QHVLEYIKSVKNLTDQQKGSLLAFVAVMFITPDSLFIRLSNLDTWGLVFYRGIIPFFTVFFGMLIIYQLNFFKILLKSGYQGIIYIITFSITNVTFVVSIQNTNVANTLVMVATAPMLSAILGSVFLKEHADKKTWISIIVTLCAIIYIFFDSLKLGNFYGDILGFITAIG
;
A
#
# COMPACT_ATOMS: atom_id res chain seq x y z
N GLN A 1 -35.78 -7.18 0.61
CA GLN A 1 -35.99 -5.93 1.37
C GLN A 1 -34.67 -5.45 2.02
N HIS A 2 -33.91 -6.29 2.69
CA HIS A 2 -32.64 -5.91 3.37
C HIS A 2 -31.56 -5.34 2.43
N VAL A 3 -31.45 -5.80 1.20
CA VAL A 3 -30.46 -5.32 0.21
C VAL A 3 -30.80 -3.89 -0.25
N LEU A 4 -32.07 -3.60 -0.44
CA LEU A 4 -32.55 -2.23 -0.83
C LEU A 4 -32.39 -1.22 0.31
N GLU A 5 -32.58 -1.62 1.55
CA GLU A 5 -32.30 -0.77 2.72
C GLU A 5 -30.81 -0.50 2.87
N TYR A 6 -29.96 -1.51 2.64
CA TYR A 6 -28.50 -1.36 2.65
C TYR A 6 -28.02 -0.39 1.56
N ILE A 7 -28.54 -0.51 0.33
CA ILE A 7 -28.22 0.41 -0.78
C ILE A 7 -28.69 1.84 -0.47
N LYS A 8 -29.85 2.03 0.16
CA LYS A 8 -30.33 3.33 0.63
C LYS A 8 -29.46 3.91 1.73
N SER A 9 -29.00 3.08 2.68
CA SER A 9 -28.09 3.51 3.74
C SER A 9 -26.75 3.99 3.19
N VAL A 10 -26.16 3.28 2.22
CA VAL A 10 -24.91 3.67 1.56
C VAL A 10 -25.07 4.97 0.75
N LYS A 11 -26.24 5.23 0.19
CA LYS A 11 -26.52 6.44 -0.58
C LYS A 11 -26.60 7.71 0.30
N ASN A 12 -26.91 7.56 1.58
CA ASN A 12 -27.00 8.66 2.55
C ASN A 12 -25.71 8.95 3.32
N LEU A 13 -24.62 8.20 3.04
CA LEU A 13 -23.32 8.43 3.67
C LEU A 13 -22.68 9.72 3.10
N THR A 14 -21.98 10.45 3.98
CA THR A 14 -21.11 11.55 3.53
C THR A 14 -19.98 11.02 2.66
N ASP A 15 -19.41 11.84 1.79
CA ASP A 15 -18.31 11.41 0.90
C ASP A 15 -17.11 10.89 1.69
N GLN A 16 -16.84 11.43 2.88
CA GLN A 16 -15.83 10.94 3.80
C GLN A 16 -16.15 9.54 4.34
N GLN A 17 -17.38 9.26 4.69
CA GLN A 17 -17.80 7.93 5.16
C GLN A 17 -17.74 6.89 4.04
N LYS A 18 -18.12 7.25 2.82
CA LYS A 18 -17.95 6.38 1.64
C LYS A 18 -16.48 6.06 1.38
N GLY A 19 -15.61 7.08 1.43
CA GLY A 19 -14.18 6.90 1.28
C GLY A 19 -13.58 5.97 2.34
N SER A 20 -13.96 6.14 3.60
CA SER A 20 -13.51 5.28 4.70
C SER A 20 -13.99 3.84 4.55
N LEU A 21 -15.24 3.62 4.12
CA LEU A 21 -15.79 2.29 3.88
C LEU A 21 -15.07 1.59 2.72
N LEU A 22 -14.84 2.31 1.61
CA LEU A 22 -14.10 1.79 0.47
C LEU A 22 -12.67 1.43 0.84
N ALA A 23 -11.98 2.27 1.62
CA ALA A 23 -10.64 2.01 2.11
C ALA A 23 -10.61 0.75 3.02
N PHE A 24 -11.57 0.60 3.92
CA PHE A 24 -11.69 -0.58 4.78
C PHE A 24 -11.87 -1.87 3.97
N VAL A 25 -12.78 -1.85 2.98
CA VAL A 25 -13.03 -2.99 2.10
C VAL A 25 -11.76 -3.31 1.28
N ALA A 26 -11.09 -2.30 0.73
CA ALA A 26 -9.85 -2.49 -0.01
C ALA A 26 -8.76 -3.15 0.85
N VAL A 27 -8.57 -2.70 2.09
CA VAL A 27 -7.60 -3.30 3.04
C VAL A 27 -7.96 -4.75 3.33
N MET A 28 -9.24 -5.09 3.51
CA MET A 28 -9.67 -6.49 3.71
C MET A 28 -9.31 -7.40 2.53
N PHE A 29 -9.39 -6.89 1.30
CA PHE A 29 -8.97 -7.65 0.11
C PHE A 29 -7.45 -7.78 -0.04
N ILE A 30 -6.69 -6.82 0.46
CA ILE A 30 -5.21 -6.85 0.40
C ILE A 30 -4.63 -7.70 1.54
N THR A 31 -5.31 -7.81 2.69
CA THR A 31 -4.81 -8.53 3.86
C THR A 31 -4.34 -9.97 3.58
N PRO A 32 -5.04 -10.81 2.79
CA PRO A 32 -4.58 -12.16 2.48
C PRO A 32 -3.33 -12.24 1.59
N ASP A 33 -2.97 -11.17 0.90
CA ASP A 33 -1.85 -11.14 -0.04
C ASP A 33 -0.52 -11.55 0.61
N SER A 34 -0.20 -10.99 1.76
CA SER A 34 1.01 -11.32 2.52
C SER A 34 1.07 -12.79 2.95
N LEU A 35 -0.08 -13.37 3.26
CA LEU A 35 -0.21 -14.79 3.59
C LEU A 35 0.06 -15.66 2.35
N PHE A 36 -0.52 -15.29 1.20
CA PHE A 36 -0.29 -16.01 -0.06
C PHE A 36 1.18 -15.96 -0.49
N ILE A 37 1.88 -14.84 -0.29
CA ILE A 37 3.32 -14.73 -0.54
C ILE A 37 4.08 -15.79 0.27
N ARG A 38 3.76 -15.95 1.55
CA ARG A 38 4.41 -16.93 2.42
C ARG A 38 4.09 -18.39 2.08
N LEU A 39 2.85 -18.66 1.69
CA LEU A 39 2.37 -20.02 1.41
C LEU A 39 2.74 -20.52 0.02
N SER A 40 3.11 -19.65 -0.91
CA SER A 40 3.30 -20.00 -2.32
C SER A 40 4.51 -20.88 -2.59
N ASN A 41 5.44 -21.03 -1.64
CA ASN A 41 6.72 -21.76 -1.81
C ASN A 41 7.52 -21.39 -3.08
N LEU A 42 7.21 -20.23 -3.69
CA LEU A 42 7.95 -19.70 -4.82
C LEU A 42 9.18 -18.93 -4.33
N ASP A 43 10.21 -18.91 -5.15
CA ASP A 43 11.37 -18.06 -4.91
C ASP A 43 10.98 -16.57 -5.03
N THR A 44 11.79 -15.70 -4.43
CA THR A 44 11.53 -14.24 -4.37
C THR A 44 11.26 -13.63 -5.74
N TRP A 45 12.06 -14.02 -6.73
CA TRP A 45 11.96 -13.44 -8.07
C TRP A 45 10.74 -13.93 -8.84
N GLY A 46 10.37 -15.20 -8.66
CA GLY A 46 9.12 -15.76 -9.18
C GLY A 46 7.90 -15.02 -8.64
N LEU A 47 7.87 -14.73 -7.33
CA LEU A 47 6.80 -13.96 -6.70
C LEU A 47 6.70 -12.54 -7.25
N VAL A 48 7.84 -11.83 -7.36
CA VAL A 48 7.88 -10.47 -7.93
C VAL A 48 7.35 -10.48 -9.37
N PHE A 49 7.75 -11.47 -10.17
CA PHE A 49 7.30 -11.61 -11.54
C PHE A 49 5.78 -11.81 -11.64
N TYR A 50 5.22 -12.78 -10.91
CA TYR A 50 3.77 -13.04 -10.96
C TYR A 50 2.94 -11.88 -10.39
N ARG A 51 3.42 -11.21 -9.35
CA ARG A 51 2.77 -10.01 -8.80
C ARG A 51 2.81 -8.81 -9.74
N GLY A 52 3.77 -8.75 -10.64
CA GLY A 52 3.84 -7.71 -11.66
C GLY A 52 2.95 -8.03 -12.86
N ILE A 53 3.08 -9.25 -13.40
CA ILE A 53 2.48 -9.61 -14.70
C ILE A 53 0.97 -9.79 -14.62
N ILE A 54 0.44 -10.39 -13.55
CA ILE A 54 -1.01 -10.64 -13.42
C ILE A 54 -1.79 -9.33 -13.30
N PRO A 55 -1.48 -8.41 -12.37
CA PRO A 55 -2.14 -7.12 -12.30
C PRO A 55 -1.95 -6.29 -13.57
N PHE A 56 -0.75 -6.35 -14.19
CA PHE A 56 -0.50 -5.66 -15.46
C PHE A 56 -1.51 -6.05 -16.53
N PHE A 57 -1.68 -7.33 -16.80
CA PHE A 57 -2.65 -7.78 -17.79
C PHE A 57 -4.10 -7.45 -17.38
N THR A 58 -4.44 -7.62 -16.11
CA THR A 58 -5.78 -7.29 -15.59
C THR A 58 -6.12 -5.82 -15.83
N VAL A 59 -5.22 -4.92 -15.43
CA VAL A 59 -5.42 -3.46 -15.59
C VAL A 59 -5.35 -3.08 -17.07
N PHE A 60 -4.42 -3.64 -17.84
CA PHE A 60 -4.26 -3.35 -19.26
C PHE A 60 -5.51 -3.70 -20.06
N PHE A 61 -6.03 -4.91 -19.90
CA PHE A 61 -7.28 -5.31 -20.55
C PHE A 61 -8.51 -4.55 -20.04
N GLY A 62 -8.56 -4.30 -18.72
CA GLY A 62 -9.63 -3.47 -18.15
C GLY A 62 -9.64 -2.07 -18.73
N MET A 63 -8.48 -1.43 -18.84
CA MET A 63 -8.37 -0.09 -19.44
C MET A 63 -8.65 -0.08 -20.95
N LEU A 64 -8.26 -1.12 -21.69
CA LEU A 64 -8.61 -1.26 -23.10
C LEU A 64 -10.13 -1.35 -23.30
N ILE A 65 -10.84 -2.06 -22.43
CA ILE A 65 -12.31 -2.19 -22.50
C ILE A 65 -12.99 -0.84 -22.20
N ILE A 66 -12.51 -0.11 -21.18
CA ILE A 66 -13.14 1.13 -20.70
C ILE A 66 -12.78 2.33 -21.60
N TYR A 67 -11.50 2.48 -21.94
CA TYR A 67 -10.98 3.69 -22.62
C TYR A 67 -10.64 3.45 -24.09
N GLN A 68 -10.77 2.21 -24.60
CA GLN A 68 -10.40 1.82 -25.96
C GLN A 68 -8.98 2.33 -26.31
N LEU A 69 -8.76 2.79 -27.56
CA LEU A 69 -7.47 3.30 -28.00
C LEU A 69 -7.05 4.64 -27.38
N ASN A 70 -7.97 5.36 -26.74
CA ASN A 70 -7.66 6.60 -26.04
C ASN A 70 -6.78 6.38 -24.77
N PHE A 71 -6.71 5.17 -24.28
CA PHE A 71 -5.81 4.76 -23.20
C PHE A 71 -4.36 5.19 -23.45
N PHE A 72 -3.83 4.95 -24.64
CA PHE A 72 -2.45 5.32 -24.99
C PHE A 72 -2.21 6.85 -24.93
N LYS A 73 -3.19 7.65 -25.34
CA LYS A 73 -3.10 9.11 -25.25
C LYS A 73 -3.08 9.60 -23.80
N ILE A 74 -3.87 8.96 -22.92
CA ILE A 74 -3.90 9.29 -21.49
C ILE A 74 -2.56 8.94 -20.84
N LEU A 75 -1.99 7.79 -21.18
CA LEU A 75 -0.71 7.33 -20.66
C LEU A 75 0.45 8.26 -21.07
N LEU A 76 0.49 8.65 -22.34
CA LEU A 76 1.48 9.59 -22.85
C LEU A 76 1.34 11.00 -22.24
N LYS A 77 0.11 11.42 -21.90
CA LYS A 77 -0.17 12.70 -21.24
C LYS A 77 0.32 12.75 -19.79
N SER A 78 0.52 11.60 -19.14
CA SER A 78 1.04 11.50 -17.78
C SER A 78 2.49 11.99 -17.65
N GLY A 79 3.27 11.99 -18.75
CA GLY A 79 4.59 12.58 -18.83
C GLY A 79 5.61 12.07 -17.80
N TYR A 80 6.50 12.96 -17.36
CA TYR A 80 7.58 12.66 -16.41
C TYR A 80 7.08 12.16 -15.05
N GLN A 81 5.97 12.68 -14.55
CA GLN A 81 5.37 12.26 -13.28
C GLN A 81 4.94 10.79 -13.28
N GLY A 82 4.40 10.32 -14.42
CA GLY A 82 4.04 8.91 -14.59
C GLY A 82 5.25 7.97 -14.53
N ILE A 83 6.38 8.39 -15.11
CA ILE A 83 7.63 7.61 -15.09
C ILE A 83 8.16 7.48 -13.66
N ILE A 84 8.21 8.58 -12.92
CA ILE A 84 8.62 8.54 -11.50
C ILE A 84 7.74 7.59 -10.71
N TYR A 85 6.42 7.70 -10.87
CA TYR A 85 5.48 6.83 -10.18
C TYR A 85 5.72 5.34 -10.49
N ILE A 86 5.93 4.99 -11.76
CA ILE A 86 6.21 3.60 -12.17
C ILE A 86 7.49 3.08 -11.51
N ILE A 87 8.57 3.88 -11.51
CA ILE A 87 9.84 3.48 -10.91
C ILE A 87 9.67 3.27 -9.40
N THR A 88 9.09 4.25 -8.71
CA THR A 88 8.85 4.19 -7.25
C THR A 88 7.98 2.99 -6.90
N PHE A 89 6.88 2.80 -7.60
CA PHE A 89 5.97 1.67 -7.37
C PHE A 89 6.63 0.31 -7.61
N SER A 90 7.49 0.22 -8.63
CA SER A 90 8.24 -1.02 -8.92
C SER A 90 9.23 -1.35 -7.79
N ILE A 91 9.98 -0.36 -7.32
CA ILE A 91 10.90 -0.53 -6.19
C ILE A 91 10.13 -0.96 -4.94
N THR A 92 9.03 -0.30 -4.63
CA THR A 92 8.16 -0.62 -3.48
C THR A 92 7.64 -2.06 -3.53
N ASN A 93 7.21 -2.53 -4.70
CA ASN A 93 6.76 -3.92 -4.85
C ASN A 93 7.88 -4.93 -4.60
N VAL A 94 9.07 -4.70 -5.14
CA VAL A 94 10.23 -5.58 -4.95
C VAL A 94 10.62 -5.60 -3.47
N THR A 95 10.78 -4.44 -2.84
CA THR A 95 11.19 -4.33 -1.43
C THR A 95 10.16 -4.96 -0.50
N PHE A 96 8.87 -4.85 -0.80
CA PHE A 96 7.80 -5.50 -0.03
C PHE A 96 7.91 -7.02 -0.03
N VAL A 97 8.07 -7.64 -1.22
CA VAL A 97 8.19 -9.10 -1.33
C VAL A 97 9.45 -9.59 -0.64
N VAL A 98 10.59 -8.92 -0.86
CA VAL A 98 11.87 -9.28 -0.24
C VAL A 98 11.78 -9.12 1.28
N SER A 99 11.13 -8.07 1.78
CA SER A 99 10.92 -7.87 3.22
C SER A 99 10.13 -9.03 3.83
N ILE A 100 8.95 -9.38 3.27
CA ILE A 100 8.11 -10.48 3.80
C ILE A 100 8.86 -11.82 3.84
N GLN A 101 9.75 -12.06 2.90
CA GLN A 101 10.52 -13.31 2.86
C GLN A 101 11.70 -13.32 3.84
N ASN A 102 12.26 -12.18 4.19
CA ASN A 102 13.44 -12.06 5.04
C ASN A 102 13.15 -11.65 6.49
N THR A 103 11.90 -11.30 6.81
CA THR A 103 11.49 -11.00 8.19
C THR A 103 10.14 -11.61 8.54
N ASN A 104 9.62 -11.32 9.72
CA ASN A 104 8.28 -11.71 10.09
C ASN A 104 7.25 -10.86 9.31
N VAL A 105 6.22 -11.50 8.74
CA VAL A 105 5.15 -10.83 8.00
C VAL A 105 4.53 -9.69 8.82
N ALA A 106 4.30 -9.92 10.12
CA ALA A 106 3.78 -8.90 11.02
C ALA A 106 4.68 -7.66 11.08
N ASN A 107 6.00 -7.83 11.13
CA ASN A 107 6.96 -6.74 11.16
C ASN A 107 6.89 -5.92 9.86
N THR A 108 6.90 -6.58 8.70
CA THR A 108 6.76 -5.91 7.40
C THR A 108 5.46 -5.10 7.33
N LEU A 109 4.33 -5.69 7.73
CA LEU A 109 3.03 -5.01 7.69
C LEU A 109 2.98 -3.80 8.63
N VAL A 110 3.60 -3.89 9.80
CA VAL A 110 3.69 -2.75 10.72
C VAL A 110 4.58 -1.65 10.15
N MET A 111 5.71 -2.00 9.52
CA MET A 111 6.54 -1.00 8.83
C MET A 111 5.76 -0.31 7.71
N VAL A 112 5.04 -1.06 6.88
CA VAL A 112 4.20 -0.50 5.82
C VAL A 112 3.06 0.35 6.39
N ALA A 113 2.50 0.01 7.55
CA ALA A 113 1.50 0.81 8.22
C ALA A 113 2.00 2.20 8.66
N THR A 114 3.32 2.46 8.60
CA THR A 114 3.87 3.80 8.79
C THR A 114 3.71 4.72 7.58
N ALA A 115 3.36 4.18 6.42
CA ALA A 115 3.23 4.96 5.17
C ALA A 115 2.30 6.19 5.31
N PRO A 116 1.11 6.12 5.93
CA PRO A 116 0.29 7.31 6.16
C PRO A 116 0.97 8.37 7.02
N MET A 117 1.79 7.95 8.00
CA MET A 117 2.58 8.84 8.84
C MET A 117 3.64 9.57 8.01
N LEU A 118 4.42 8.83 7.23
CA LEU A 118 5.45 9.39 6.34
C LEU A 118 4.81 10.33 5.31
N SER A 119 3.68 9.95 4.73
CA SER A 119 2.90 10.78 3.81
C SER A 119 2.46 12.10 4.47
N ALA A 120 1.96 12.08 5.71
CA ALA A 120 1.55 13.29 6.43
C ALA A 120 2.76 14.20 6.73
N ILE A 121 3.91 13.63 7.10
CA ILE A 121 5.14 14.41 7.35
C ILE A 121 5.63 15.04 6.04
N LEU A 122 5.73 14.27 4.97
CA LEU A 122 6.17 14.75 3.66
C LEU A 122 5.21 15.81 3.10
N GLY A 123 3.90 15.58 3.20
CA GLY A 123 2.87 16.55 2.82
C GLY A 123 2.99 17.87 3.59
N SER A 124 3.23 17.79 4.91
CA SER A 124 3.45 18.97 5.74
C SER A 124 4.70 19.75 5.33
N VAL A 125 5.81 19.05 5.03
CA VAL A 125 7.10 19.69 4.71
C VAL A 125 7.14 20.22 3.27
N PHE A 126 6.72 19.42 2.29
CA PHE A 126 6.85 19.74 0.87
C PHE A 126 5.65 20.51 0.31
N LEU A 127 4.44 20.13 0.72
CA LEU A 127 3.20 20.75 0.21
C LEU A 127 2.67 21.85 1.14
N LYS A 128 3.32 22.04 2.33
CA LYS A 128 2.88 23.00 3.38
C LYS A 128 1.42 22.77 3.81
N GLU A 129 0.94 21.54 3.70
CA GLU A 129 -0.37 21.15 4.21
C GLU A 129 -0.35 21.05 5.73
N HIS A 130 -1.35 21.61 6.39
CA HIS A 130 -1.44 21.57 7.84
C HIS A 130 -2.13 20.27 8.27
N ALA A 131 -1.35 19.31 8.77
CA ALA A 131 -1.92 18.12 9.38
C ALA A 131 -2.67 18.47 10.68
N ASP A 132 -3.87 17.93 10.87
CA ASP A 132 -4.69 18.14 12.06
C ASP A 132 -3.99 17.55 13.31
N LYS A 133 -4.29 18.09 14.48
CA LYS A 133 -3.75 17.61 15.78
C LYS A 133 -3.99 16.12 15.98
N LYS A 134 -5.11 15.59 15.51
CA LYS A 134 -5.41 14.16 15.56
C LYS A 134 -4.42 13.31 14.76
N THR A 135 -4.00 13.81 13.60
CA THR A 135 -2.98 13.16 12.75
C THR A 135 -1.65 13.09 13.48
N TRP A 136 -1.22 14.16 14.16
CA TRP A 136 0.02 14.18 14.95
C TRP A 136 0.00 13.20 16.12
N ILE A 137 -1.14 13.09 16.83
CA ILE A 137 -1.31 12.10 17.91
C ILE A 137 -1.18 10.68 17.35
N SER A 138 -1.84 10.39 16.22
CA SER A 138 -1.75 9.08 15.55
C SER A 138 -0.31 8.76 15.13
N ILE A 139 0.44 9.74 14.63
CA ILE A 139 1.86 9.61 14.27
C ILE A 139 2.68 9.18 15.48
N ILE A 140 2.51 9.84 16.63
CA ILE A 140 3.26 9.54 17.87
C ILE A 140 2.93 8.11 18.34
N VAL A 141 1.66 7.72 18.37
CA VAL A 141 1.24 6.36 18.77
C VAL A 141 1.84 5.31 17.85
N THR A 142 1.81 5.55 16.54
CA THR A 142 2.40 4.65 15.53
C THR A 142 3.92 4.54 15.71
N LEU A 143 4.63 5.64 15.94
CA LEU A 143 6.06 5.63 16.22
C LEU A 143 6.41 4.79 17.46
N CYS A 144 5.66 4.93 18.54
CA CYS A 144 5.86 4.12 19.74
C CYS A 144 5.68 2.62 19.46
N ALA A 145 4.66 2.25 18.68
CA ALA A 145 4.42 0.87 18.30
C ALA A 145 5.56 0.31 17.42
N ILE A 146 6.08 1.09 16.47
CA ILE A 146 7.20 0.70 15.61
C ILE A 146 8.47 0.51 16.43
N ILE A 147 8.79 1.44 17.32
CA ILE A 147 9.95 1.31 18.19
C ILE A 147 9.87 0.04 19.01
N TYR A 148 8.70 -0.27 19.59
CA TYR A 148 8.49 -1.49 20.35
C TYR A 148 8.76 -2.76 19.52
N ILE A 149 8.24 -2.83 18.30
CA ILE A 149 8.42 -3.97 17.38
C ILE A 149 9.87 -4.06 16.92
N PHE A 150 10.52 -2.93 16.63
CA PHE A 150 11.90 -2.89 16.20
C PHE A 150 12.86 -3.45 17.27
N PHE A 151 12.61 -3.15 18.53
CA PHE A 151 13.39 -3.73 19.63
C PHE A 151 13.31 -5.25 19.72
N ASP A 152 12.15 -5.81 19.43
CA ASP A 152 11.95 -7.27 19.43
C ASP A 152 12.60 -7.92 18.20
N SER A 153 12.50 -7.28 17.04
CA SER A 153 13.08 -7.74 15.79
C SER A 153 14.62 -7.76 15.80
N LEU A 154 15.26 -6.80 16.44
CA LEU A 154 16.71 -6.78 16.61
C LEU A 154 17.24 -8.01 17.38
N LYS A 155 16.46 -8.52 18.34
CA LYS A 155 16.80 -9.73 19.08
C LYS A 155 16.70 -11.00 18.22
N LEU A 156 15.88 -10.99 17.19
CA LEU A 156 15.61 -12.11 16.29
C LEU A 156 16.53 -12.14 15.05
N GLY A 157 17.37 -11.12 14.85
CA GLY A 157 18.31 -11.05 13.72
C GLY A 157 17.68 -10.75 12.35
N ASN A 158 16.44 -10.29 12.31
CA ASN A 158 15.67 -10.04 11.08
C ASN A 158 15.79 -8.58 10.56
N PHE A 159 16.79 -7.86 10.99
CA PHE A 159 17.00 -6.44 10.73
C PHE A 159 16.99 -6.06 9.24
N TYR A 160 17.56 -6.91 8.38
CA TYR A 160 17.58 -6.67 6.94
C TYR A 160 16.17 -6.58 6.32
N GLY A 161 15.30 -7.53 6.67
CA GLY A 161 13.92 -7.54 6.19
C GLY A 161 13.10 -6.34 6.69
N ASP A 162 13.35 -5.90 7.93
CA ASP A 162 12.65 -4.76 8.52
C ASP A 162 13.05 -3.43 7.87
N ILE A 163 14.33 -3.25 7.52
CA ILE A 163 14.78 -2.08 6.73
C ILE A 163 14.06 -2.04 5.37
N LEU A 164 13.96 -3.18 4.69
CA LEU A 164 13.25 -3.26 3.41
C LEU A 164 11.76 -2.95 3.56
N GLY A 165 11.13 -3.38 4.66
CA GLY A 165 9.76 -3.00 5.01
C GLY A 165 9.59 -1.49 5.18
N PHE A 166 10.56 -0.84 5.84
CA PHE A 166 10.56 0.61 6.00
C PHE A 166 10.78 1.35 4.66
N ILE A 167 11.67 0.87 3.81
CA ILE A 167 11.85 1.41 2.44
C ILE A 167 10.55 1.29 1.65
N THR A 168 9.84 0.17 1.79
CA THR A 168 8.52 -0.03 1.18
C THR A 168 7.50 1.02 1.65
N ALA A 169 7.56 1.44 2.91
CA ALA A 169 6.66 2.46 3.46
C ALA A 169 6.94 3.88 2.94
N ILE A 170 8.16 4.16 2.47
CA ILE A 170 8.54 5.46 1.92
C ILE A 170 8.08 5.61 0.46
N GLY A 171 8.04 4.52 -0.32
CA GLY A 171 7.66 4.50 -1.74
C GLY A 171 6.19 4.40 -1.98
#